data_e05ce489e80f91be2e0adc492ceb897f
#
_entry.id   e05ce489e80f91be2e0adc492ceb897f
#
_cell.length_a   1.000
_cell.length_b   1.000
_cell.length_c   1.000
_cell.angle_alpha   90.00
_cell.angle_beta   90.00
_cell.angle_gamma   90.00
#
_symmetry.space_group_name_H-M   'P 1'
#
loop_
_entity.id
_entity.type
_entity.pdbx_description
1 polymer ?
#
loop_
_entity_poly.entity_id
_entity_poly.type
_entity_poly.pdbx_seq_one_letter_code
_entity_poly.pdbx_strand_id
1 'polypeptide(L)'
;MELEPRCIPARLLIVDDSPTNLRFLAHVLHNMGEIFFATDGPSAIKIARDKQPDLILLDVEMPGMSGYDVCLQMKQEPLLSDAAIIFVTSHQSMEHEVRALEVGAVDFISKPLNPPIVRARVRTHLTLKQQSDKLRRLANRDGMTGVFNRRALDEILEVEFRRHMRTAAPMGLAMLDVDFFKSYNDSYGHLLGDDCLRHIAKTIVASTRRPAESVCRYGGEEFMVILPNCNDSQTLQYGNWLIDQIHKLALPHQASNLVLRASVGKGKLTDRDR
;
A
#
# COMPACT_ATOMS: atom_id res chain seq x y z
N MET A 1 10.95 -23.72 7.50
CA MET A 1 9.60 -23.54 8.09
C MET A 1 9.12 -22.19 7.60
N GLU A 2 8.45 -22.20 6.44
CA GLU A 2 7.85 -21.00 5.85
C GLU A 2 6.75 -20.54 6.78
N LEU A 3 6.89 -19.33 7.30
CA LEU A 3 5.80 -18.65 8.00
C LEU A 3 4.69 -18.41 6.96
N GLU A 4 3.63 -19.21 7.02
CA GLU A 4 2.42 -18.90 6.28
C GLU A 4 2.03 -17.44 6.52
N PRO A 5 1.77 -16.65 5.47
CA PRO A 5 1.36 -15.27 5.65
C PRO A 5 0.07 -15.29 6.47
N ARG A 6 0.08 -14.66 7.65
CA ARG A 6 -1.14 -14.42 8.43
C ARG A 6 -2.15 -13.77 7.49
N CYS A 7 -3.18 -14.51 7.15
CA CYS A 7 -4.28 -14.02 6.35
C CYS A 7 -4.97 -12.91 7.17
N ILE A 8 -4.65 -11.65 6.88
CA ILE A 8 -5.35 -10.52 7.48
C ILE A 8 -6.80 -10.65 7.00
N PRO A 9 -7.80 -10.68 7.88
CA PRO A 9 -9.19 -10.78 7.47
C PRO A 9 -9.54 -9.60 6.56
N ALA A 10 -10.32 -9.85 5.51
CA ALA A 10 -10.80 -8.79 4.64
C ALA A 10 -11.62 -7.76 5.44
N ARG A 11 -11.51 -6.50 5.08
CA ARG A 11 -12.25 -5.40 5.70
C ARG A 11 -13.40 -4.98 4.81
N LEU A 12 -14.61 -5.06 5.34
CA LEU A 12 -15.85 -4.78 4.64
C LEU A 12 -16.49 -3.52 5.24
N LEU A 13 -16.91 -2.57 4.43
CA LEU A 13 -17.72 -1.44 4.87
C LEU A 13 -19.12 -1.59 4.27
N ILE A 14 -20.15 -1.53 5.12
CA ILE A 14 -21.55 -1.54 4.70
C ILE A 14 -22.14 -0.17 4.98
N VAL A 15 -22.70 0.45 3.94
CA VAL A 15 -23.27 1.79 3.98
C VAL A 15 -24.73 1.72 3.54
N ASP A 16 -25.66 1.97 4.46
CA ASP A 16 -27.10 1.97 4.19
C ASP A 16 -27.79 2.78 5.32
N ASP A 17 -28.71 3.65 5.02
CA ASP A 17 -29.41 4.47 6.00
C ASP A 17 -30.40 3.68 6.86
N SER A 18 -30.76 2.46 6.41
CA SER A 18 -31.66 1.53 7.11
C SER A 18 -30.91 0.61 8.07
N PRO A 19 -31.11 0.71 9.40
CA PRO A 19 -30.51 -0.22 10.35
C PRO A 19 -30.91 -1.68 10.13
N THR A 20 -32.05 -1.91 9.48
CA THR A 20 -32.51 -3.26 9.14
C THR A 20 -31.65 -3.88 8.05
N ASN A 21 -31.32 -3.11 7.02
CA ASN A 21 -30.43 -3.55 5.93
C ASN A 21 -29.01 -3.79 6.46
N LEU A 22 -28.49 -2.90 7.31
CA LEU A 22 -27.18 -3.08 7.95
C LEU A 22 -27.09 -4.39 8.73
N ARG A 23 -28.09 -4.68 9.59
CA ARG A 23 -28.12 -5.94 10.34
C ARG A 23 -28.25 -7.16 9.45
N PHE A 24 -29.08 -7.08 8.41
CA PHE A 24 -29.26 -8.17 7.45
C PHE A 24 -27.92 -8.47 6.73
N LEU A 25 -27.28 -7.45 6.15
CA LEU A 25 -26.00 -7.61 5.45
C LEU A 25 -24.89 -8.07 6.40
N ALA A 26 -24.85 -7.57 7.63
CA ALA A 26 -23.93 -8.04 8.65
C ALA A 26 -24.08 -9.53 8.93
N HIS A 27 -25.32 -10.00 9.09
CA HIS A 27 -25.61 -11.41 9.29
C HIS A 27 -25.22 -12.26 8.07
N VAL A 28 -25.50 -11.79 6.87
CA VAL A 28 -25.16 -12.50 5.62
C VAL A 28 -23.65 -12.63 5.45
N LEU A 29 -22.86 -11.64 5.88
CA LEU A 29 -21.42 -11.52 5.59
C LEU A 29 -20.50 -11.82 6.79
N HIS A 30 -21.05 -12.21 7.94
CA HIS A 30 -20.35 -12.34 9.23
C HIS A 30 -19.06 -13.19 9.18
N ASN A 31 -18.95 -14.14 8.24
CA ASN A 31 -17.78 -15.02 8.08
C ASN A 31 -16.82 -14.58 6.95
N MET A 32 -17.01 -13.39 6.37
CA MET A 32 -16.24 -12.97 5.20
C MET A 32 -15.15 -11.94 5.51
N GLY A 33 -15.12 -11.40 6.73
CA GLY A 33 -14.13 -10.43 7.16
C GLY A 33 -14.58 -9.61 8.36
N GLU A 34 -13.80 -8.57 8.66
CA GLU A 34 -14.15 -7.55 9.65
C GLU A 34 -15.12 -6.55 9.02
N ILE A 35 -16.24 -6.27 9.69
CA ILE A 35 -17.32 -5.47 9.12
C ILE A 35 -17.44 -4.13 9.86
N PHE A 36 -17.45 -3.03 9.10
CA PHE A 36 -17.69 -1.68 9.55
C PHE A 36 -19.00 -1.17 8.98
N PHE A 37 -19.62 -0.18 9.64
CA PHE A 37 -20.93 0.35 9.27
C PHE A 37 -20.93 1.86 9.18
N ALA A 38 -21.67 2.39 8.21
CA ALA A 38 -22.01 3.80 8.10
C ALA A 38 -23.49 3.95 7.70
N THR A 39 -24.14 5.00 8.18
CA THR A 39 -25.55 5.30 7.89
C THR A 39 -25.76 6.47 6.94
N ASP A 40 -24.67 7.11 6.52
CA ASP A 40 -24.68 8.29 5.64
C ASP A 40 -23.36 8.43 4.88
N GLY A 41 -23.35 9.24 3.83
CA GLY A 41 -22.18 9.44 2.97
C GLY A 41 -20.95 10.01 3.67
N PRO A 42 -21.06 11.11 4.45
CA PRO A 42 -19.92 11.67 5.18
C PRO A 42 -19.27 10.70 6.16
N SER A 43 -20.07 9.94 6.93
CA SER A 43 -19.56 8.91 7.85
C SER A 43 -18.90 7.76 7.10
N ALA A 44 -19.44 7.36 5.95
CA ALA A 44 -18.86 6.33 5.09
C ALA A 44 -17.45 6.71 4.60
N ILE A 45 -17.26 7.94 4.11
CA ILE A 45 -15.97 8.43 3.64
C ILE A 45 -14.96 8.50 4.80
N LYS A 46 -15.39 8.99 5.98
CA LYS A 46 -14.54 9.06 7.17
C LYS A 46 -14.07 7.67 7.61
N ILE A 47 -14.98 6.70 7.70
CA ILE A 47 -14.67 5.33 8.09
C ILE A 47 -13.79 4.66 7.03
N ALA A 48 -14.07 4.88 5.74
CA ALA A 48 -13.25 4.34 4.65
C ALA A 48 -11.80 4.83 4.74
N ARG A 49 -11.56 6.12 5.04
CA ARG A 49 -10.20 6.68 5.24
C ARG A 49 -9.47 6.05 6.42
N ASP A 50 -10.18 5.83 7.54
CA ASP A 50 -9.60 5.26 8.76
C ASP A 50 -9.33 3.75 8.64
N LYS A 51 -10.30 3.01 8.10
CA LYS A 51 -10.27 1.54 8.04
C LYS A 51 -9.71 0.97 6.74
N GLN A 52 -9.68 1.75 5.66
CA GLN A 52 -9.23 1.31 4.33
C GLN A 52 -9.85 -0.06 3.93
N PRO A 53 -11.18 -0.12 3.72
CA PRO A 53 -11.87 -1.38 3.43
C PRO A 53 -11.46 -1.94 2.06
N ASP A 54 -11.40 -3.26 1.96
CA ASP A 54 -11.14 -3.98 0.70
C ASP A 54 -12.37 -3.94 -0.22
N LEU A 55 -13.57 -3.96 0.40
CA LEU A 55 -14.84 -3.92 -0.32
C LEU A 55 -15.87 -3.10 0.45
N ILE A 56 -16.65 -2.32 -0.30
CA ILE A 56 -17.72 -1.46 0.22
C ILE A 56 -19.04 -1.86 -0.43
N LEU A 57 -20.04 -2.21 0.39
CA LEU A 57 -21.44 -2.29 -0.02
C LEU A 57 -22.07 -0.93 0.24
N LEU A 58 -22.58 -0.28 -0.79
CA LEU A 58 -23.00 1.10 -0.76
C LEU A 58 -24.43 1.26 -1.28
N ASP A 59 -25.35 1.66 -0.41
CA ASP A 59 -26.70 2.02 -0.86
C ASP A 59 -26.63 3.25 -1.77
N VAL A 60 -27.39 3.22 -2.84
CA VAL A 60 -27.52 4.34 -3.78
C VAL A 60 -28.40 5.43 -3.19
N GLU A 61 -29.50 5.03 -2.54
CA GLU A 61 -30.53 5.93 -2.05
C GLU A 61 -30.31 6.23 -0.56
N MET A 62 -29.58 7.32 -0.28
CA MET A 62 -29.36 7.79 1.08
C MET A 62 -29.73 9.28 1.21
N PRO A 63 -30.25 9.72 2.36
CA PRO A 63 -30.53 11.13 2.62
C PRO A 63 -29.26 12.00 2.53
N GLY A 64 -29.38 13.14 1.86
CA GLY A 64 -28.32 14.14 1.76
C GLY A 64 -27.33 13.85 0.64
N MET A 65 -26.42 12.91 0.82
CA MET A 65 -25.41 12.53 -0.20
C MET A 65 -25.75 11.18 -0.81
N SER A 66 -25.94 11.14 -2.13
CA SER A 66 -26.23 9.87 -2.83
C SER A 66 -25.05 8.92 -2.81
N GLY A 67 -25.31 7.61 -2.92
CA GLY A 67 -24.24 6.61 -3.05
C GLY A 67 -23.33 6.86 -4.26
N TYR A 68 -23.87 7.42 -5.35
CA TYR A 68 -23.06 7.80 -6.51
C TYR A 68 -22.02 8.87 -6.18
N ASP A 69 -22.41 9.90 -5.42
CA ASP A 69 -21.51 10.98 -5.00
C ASP A 69 -20.43 10.46 -4.05
N VAL A 70 -20.81 9.57 -3.12
CA VAL A 70 -19.86 8.87 -2.23
C VAL A 70 -18.84 8.05 -3.03
N CYS A 71 -19.30 7.26 -4.00
CA CYS A 71 -18.44 6.46 -4.86
C CYS A 71 -17.45 7.33 -5.64
N LEU A 72 -17.95 8.38 -6.30
CA LEU A 72 -17.12 9.30 -7.07
C LEU A 72 -16.04 9.94 -6.20
N GLN A 73 -16.40 10.43 -5.01
CA GLN A 73 -15.46 11.03 -4.08
C GLN A 73 -14.40 10.02 -3.60
N MET A 74 -14.80 8.78 -3.27
CA MET A 74 -13.86 7.73 -2.86
C MET A 74 -12.91 7.34 -4.00
N LYS A 75 -13.40 7.27 -5.25
CA LYS A 75 -12.58 6.94 -6.40
C LYS A 75 -11.57 8.03 -6.78
N GLN A 76 -11.82 9.27 -6.41
CA GLN A 76 -10.88 10.37 -6.58
C GLN A 76 -9.79 10.42 -5.50
N GLU A 77 -9.94 9.67 -4.39
CA GLU A 77 -8.95 9.62 -3.33
C GLU A 77 -7.96 8.46 -3.54
N PRO A 78 -6.65 8.73 -3.63
CA PRO A 78 -5.64 7.68 -3.88
C PRO A 78 -5.67 6.53 -2.86
N LEU A 79 -6.03 6.82 -1.60
CA LEU A 79 -6.12 5.81 -0.53
C LEU A 79 -7.34 4.91 -0.63
N LEU A 80 -8.39 5.33 -1.35
CA LEU A 80 -9.68 4.66 -1.44
C LEU A 80 -10.00 4.17 -2.86
N SER A 81 -9.27 4.65 -3.87
CA SER A 81 -9.52 4.35 -5.29
C SER A 81 -9.52 2.86 -5.60
N ASP A 82 -8.71 2.09 -4.89
CA ASP A 82 -8.55 0.64 -5.08
C ASP A 82 -9.62 -0.20 -4.36
N ALA A 83 -10.47 0.39 -3.48
CA ALA A 83 -11.56 -0.33 -2.82
C ALA A 83 -12.60 -0.80 -3.84
N ALA A 84 -13.03 -2.07 -3.75
CA ALA A 84 -14.11 -2.57 -4.57
C ALA A 84 -15.45 -2.03 -4.05
N ILE A 85 -16.20 -1.28 -4.87
CA ILE A 85 -17.51 -0.72 -4.48
C ILE A 85 -18.60 -1.49 -5.21
N ILE A 86 -19.51 -2.09 -4.46
CA ILE A 86 -20.71 -2.75 -4.98
C ILE A 86 -21.92 -1.92 -4.55
N PHE A 87 -22.71 -1.43 -5.50
CA PHE A 87 -23.93 -0.73 -5.15
C PHE A 87 -25.04 -1.68 -4.69
N VAL A 88 -25.82 -1.21 -3.75
CA VAL A 88 -27.10 -1.81 -3.36
C VAL A 88 -28.20 -0.85 -3.81
N THR A 89 -29.17 -1.28 -4.63
CA THR A 89 -30.14 -0.38 -5.25
C THR A 89 -31.53 -0.97 -5.36
N SER A 90 -32.55 -0.14 -5.21
CA SER A 90 -33.94 -0.49 -5.49
C SER A 90 -34.29 -0.38 -6.97
N HIS A 91 -33.46 0.32 -7.76
CA HIS A 91 -33.69 0.53 -9.18
C HIS A 91 -33.12 -0.62 -10.01
N GLN A 92 -33.96 -1.13 -10.92
CA GLN A 92 -33.61 -2.24 -11.84
C GLN A 92 -33.54 -1.76 -13.29
N SER A 93 -33.45 -0.45 -13.54
CA SER A 93 -33.35 0.04 -14.91
C SER A 93 -31.92 -0.02 -15.41
N MET A 94 -31.76 -0.32 -16.69
CA MET A 94 -30.46 -0.38 -17.37
C MET A 94 -29.65 0.92 -17.23
N GLU A 95 -30.32 2.07 -17.18
CA GLU A 95 -29.69 3.38 -17.02
C GLU A 95 -28.96 3.50 -15.67
N HIS A 96 -29.56 3.00 -14.58
CA HIS A 96 -28.92 2.99 -13.26
C HIS A 96 -27.74 2.03 -13.17
N GLU A 97 -27.84 0.89 -13.86
CA GLU A 97 -26.72 -0.08 -13.93
C GLU A 97 -25.53 0.50 -14.68
N VAL A 98 -25.76 1.12 -15.84
CA VAL A 98 -24.71 1.80 -16.62
C VAL A 98 -24.06 2.91 -15.80
N ARG A 99 -24.86 3.77 -15.17
CA ARG A 99 -24.36 4.85 -14.33
C ARG A 99 -23.52 4.33 -13.16
N ALA A 100 -23.91 3.22 -12.54
CA ALA A 100 -23.17 2.60 -11.45
C ALA A 100 -21.73 2.23 -11.87
N LEU A 101 -21.59 1.62 -13.05
CA LEU A 101 -20.28 1.23 -13.59
C LEU A 101 -19.45 2.45 -14.03
N GLU A 102 -20.08 3.46 -14.62
CA GLU A 102 -19.40 4.70 -15.07
C GLU A 102 -18.77 5.48 -13.91
N VAL A 103 -19.38 5.50 -12.71
CA VAL A 103 -18.81 6.16 -11.53
C VAL A 103 -17.71 5.33 -10.85
N GLY A 104 -17.40 4.13 -11.39
CA GLY A 104 -16.28 3.29 -10.93
C GLY A 104 -16.64 2.20 -9.95
N ALA A 105 -17.94 1.85 -9.78
CA ALA A 105 -18.32 0.64 -9.04
C ALA A 105 -17.95 -0.62 -9.84
N VAL A 106 -17.69 -1.71 -9.14
CA VAL A 106 -17.32 -2.99 -9.76
C VAL A 106 -18.53 -3.88 -10.02
N ASP A 107 -19.67 -3.63 -9.34
CA ASP A 107 -20.89 -4.40 -9.46
C ASP A 107 -22.07 -3.69 -8.77
N PHE A 108 -23.26 -4.27 -8.88
CA PHE A 108 -24.46 -3.84 -8.17
C PHE A 108 -25.28 -5.04 -7.68
N ILE A 109 -26.11 -4.83 -6.65
CA ILE A 109 -27.05 -5.82 -6.07
C ILE A 109 -28.40 -5.14 -5.95
N SER A 110 -29.43 -5.70 -6.62
CA SER A 110 -30.78 -5.18 -6.52
C SER A 110 -31.50 -5.62 -5.25
N LYS A 111 -32.28 -4.70 -4.67
CA LYS A 111 -33.25 -5.01 -3.59
C LYS A 111 -34.51 -5.66 -4.23
N PRO A 112 -35.17 -6.68 -3.59
CA PRO A 112 -34.88 -7.19 -2.24
C PRO A 112 -33.61 -8.06 -2.20
N LEU A 113 -32.83 -7.93 -1.12
CA LEU A 113 -31.56 -8.58 -0.95
C LEU A 113 -31.71 -10.10 -0.83
N ASN A 114 -31.02 -10.84 -1.70
CA ASN A 114 -30.97 -12.30 -1.66
C ASN A 114 -29.63 -12.76 -1.05
N PRO A 115 -29.60 -13.43 0.13
CA PRO A 115 -28.37 -13.80 0.82
C PRO A 115 -27.36 -14.59 -0.02
N PRO A 116 -27.74 -15.64 -0.76
CA PRO A 116 -26.85 -16.35 -1.70
C PRO A 116 -26.19 -15.43 -2.74
N ILE A 117 -26.95 -14.51 -3.34
CA ILE A 117 -26.47 -13.60 -4.37
C ILE A 117 -25.48 -12.59 -3.74
N VAL A 118 -25.84 -11.99 -2.60
CA VAL A 118 -24.96 -11.07 -1.86
C VAL A 118 -23.62 -11.74 -1.56
N ARG A 119 -23.67 -12.94 -0.95
CA ARG A 119 -22.44 -13.70 -0.64
C ARG A 119 -21.60 -14.05 -1.87
N ALA A 120 -22.24 -14.46 -2.96
CA ALA A 120 -21.52 -14.82 -4.18
C ALA A 120 -20.77 -13.60 -4.77
N ARG A 121 -21.46 -12.46 -4.93
CA ARG A 121 -20.87 -11.23 -5.47
C ARG A 121 -19.75 -10.69 -4.58
N VAL A 122 -19.98 -10.57 -3.28
CA VAL A 122 -18.96 -10.12 -2.33
C VAL A 122 -17.73 -11.04 -2.37
N ARG A 123 -17.92 -12.36 -2.37
CA ARG A 123 -16.81 -13.31 -2.48
C ARG A 123 -16.01 -13.15 -3.77
N THR A 124 -16.70 -13.02 -4.90
CA THR A 124 -16.06 -12.83 -6.21
C THR A 124 -15.17 -11.60 -6.21
N HIS A 125 -15.70 -10.45 -5.77
CA HIS A 125 -14.96 -9.20 -5.79
C HIS A 125 -13.85 -9.13 -4.73
N LEU A 126 -14.02 -9.75 -3.55
CA LEU A 126 -12.94 -9.92 -2.59
C LEU A 126 -11.80 -10.78 -3.15
N THR A 127 -12.14 -11.88 -3.84
CA THR A 127 -11.13 -12.74 -4.48
C THR A 127 -10.37 -11.98 -5.56
N LEU A 128 -11.07 -11.25 -6.43
CA LEU A 128 -10.44 -10.42 -7.48
C LEU A 128 -9.54 -9.35 -6.87
N LYS A 129 -10.00 -8.66 -5.82
CA LYS A 129 -9.20 -7.66 -5.10
C LYS A 129 -7.93 -8.28 -4.52
N GLN A 130 -8.04 -9.41 -3.82
CA GLN A 130 -6.88 -10.12 -3.25
C GLN A 130 -5.89 -10.58 -4.33
N GLN A 131 -6.38 -11.07 -5.48
CA GLN A 131 -5.53 -11.46 -6.60
C GLN A 131 -4.82 -10.25 -7.21
N SER A 132 -5.53 -9.14 -7.42
CA SER A 132 -4.97 -7.89 -7.92
C SER A 132 -3.88 -7.35 -6.98
N ASP A 133 -4.15 -7.32 -5.66
CA ASP A 133 -3.19 -6.88 -4.66
C ASP A 133 -1.95 -7.79 -4.58
N LYS A 134 -2.14 -9.10 -4.77
CA LYS A 134 -1.03 -10.07 -4.84
C LYS A 134 -0.17 -9.81 -6.08
N LEU A 135 -0.78 -9.65 -7.24
CA LEU A 135 -0.07 -9.33 -8.49
C LEU A 135 0.69 -8.00 -8.37
N ARG A 136 0.04 -6.96 -7.82
CA ARG A 136 0.67 -5.66 -7.58
C ARG A 136 1.86 -5.78 -6.62
N ARG A 137 1.73 -6.56 -5.54
CA ARG A 137 2.85 -6.83 -4.63
C ARG A 137 4.01 -7.54 -5.33
N LEU A 138 3.73 -8.55 -6.16
CA LEU A 138 4.76 -9.25 -6.94
C LEU A 138 5.43 -8.32 -7.96
N ALA A 139 4.65 -7.47 -8.63
CA ALA A 139 5.18 -6.50 -9.61
C ALA A 139 5.99 -5.36 -8.96
N ASN A 140 5.73 -5.03 -7.69
CA ASN A 140 6.33 -3.90 -6.99
C ASN A 140 7.47 -4.29 -6.04
N ARG A 141 7.81 -5.58 -5.94
CA ARG A 141 8.93 -6.06 -5.12
C ARG A 141 10.12 -6.47 -5.97
N ASP A 142 11.31 -6.25 -5.43
CA ASP A 142 12.55 -6.82 -5.97
C ASP A 142 12.61 -8.31 -5.64
N GLY A 143 12.75 -9.15 -6.66
CA GLY A 143 12.68 -10.61 -6.51
C GLY A 143 13.81 -11.21 -5.67
N MET A 144 14.94 -10.52 -5.53
CA MET A 144 16.11 -11.00 -4.77
C MET A 144 16.04 -10.57 -3.31
N THR A 145 15.73 -9.31 -3.03
CA THR A 145 15.81 -8.72 -1.69
C THR A 145 14.47 -8.60 -0.98
N GLY A 146 13.35 -8.66 -1.73
CA GLY A 146 12.00 -8.53 -1.19
C GLY A 146 11.58 -7.11 -0.80
N VAL A 147 12.45 -6.10 -0.87
CA VAL A 147 12.09 -4.69 -0.72
C VAL A 147 11.36 -4.18 -1.97
N PHE A 148 10.86 -2.95 -1.97
CA PHE A 148 10.27 -2.38 -3.17
C PHE A 148 11.30 -2.30 -4.30
N ASN A 149 10.86 -2.49 -5.54
CA ASN A 149 11.70 -2.28 -6.72
C ASN A 149 11.63 -0.81 -7.18
N ARG A 150 12.43 -0.47 -8.20
CA ARG A 150 12.52 0.89 -8.76
C ARG A 150 11.14 1.42 -9.23
N ARG A 151 10.32 0.58 -9.87
CA ARG A 151 8.99 0.98 -10.33
C ARG A 151 8.09 1.40 -9.17
N ALA A 152 8.08 0.60 -8.11
CA ALA A 152 7.31 0.94 -6.89
C ALA A 152 7.86 2.20 -6.22
N LEU A 153 9.17 2.43 -6.27
CA LEU A 153 9.80 3.65 -5.77
C LEU A 153 9.22 4.89 -6.45
N ASP A 154 9.15 4.89 -7.78
CA ASP A 154 8.64 6.05 -8.54
C ASP A 154 7.18 6.35 -8.17
N GLU A 155 6.33 5.30 -8.07
CA GLU A 155 4.93 5.42 -7.63
C GLU A 155 4.80 5.98 -6.19
N ILE A 156 5.57 5.43 -5.24
CA ILE A 156 5.55 5.85 -3.82
C ILE A 156 6.06 7.28 -3.69
N LEU A 157 7.15 7.61 -4.39
CA LEU A 157 7.78 8.92 -4.33
C LEU A 157 6.83 10.00 -4.82
N GLU A 158 6.11 9.77 -5.92
CA GLU A 158 5.13 10.72 -6.46
C GLU A 158 3.97 10.97 -5.47
N VAL A 159 3.43 9.91 -4.86
CA VAL A 159 2.34 10.02 -3.87
C VAL A 159 2.80 10.79 -2.64
N GLU A 160 3.96 10.43 -2.07
CA GLU A 160 4.49 11.08 -0.87
C GLU A 160 4.90 12.53 -1.17
N PHE A 161 5.50 12.80 -2.32
CA PHE A 161 5.85 14.17 -2.73
C PHE A 161 4.61 15.06 -2.81
N ARG A 162 3.55 14.64 -3.50
CA ARG A 162 2.28 15.38 -3.58
C ARG A 162 1.67 15.61 -2.19
N ARG A 163 1.75 14.62 -1.30
CA ARG A 163 1.27 14.73 0.08
C ARG A 163 2.02 15.79 0.86
N HIS A 164 3.35 15.77 0.80
CA HIS A 164 4.22 16.70 1.53
C HIS A 164 4.13 18.13 0.98
N MET A 165 3.95 18.29 -0.33
CA MET A 165 3.68 19.60 -0.94
C MET A 165 2.39 20.25 -0.39
N ARG A 166 1.31 19.47 -0.21
CA ARG A 166 0.04 19.97 0.34
C ARG A 166 0.12 20.35 1.82
N THR A 167 0.93 19.65 2.59
CA THR A 167 1.05 19.87 4.05
C THR A 167 2.22 20.76 4.43
N ALA A 168 3.04 21.18 3.46
CA ALA A 168 4.32 21.85 3.67
C ALA A 168 5.25 21.12 4.67
N ALA A 169 5.09 19.80 4.77
CA ALA A 169 5.91 18.96 5.64
C ALA A 169 7.21 18.55 4.93
N PRO A 170 8.33 18.42 5.66
CA PRO A 170 9.59 17.98 5.06
C PRO A 170 9.55 16.49 4.68
N MET A 171 10.26 16.12 3.61
CA MET A 171 10.47 14.74 3.22
C MET A 171 11.95 14.49 2.96
N GLY A 172 12.51 13.49 3.62
CA GLY A 172 13.90 13.08 3.43
C GLY A 172 14.01 11.89 2.48
N LEU A 173 15.12 11.85 1.74
CA LEU A 173 15.53 10.71 0.92
C LEU A 173 16.95 10.32 1.32
N ALA A 174 17.18 9.03 1.56
CA ALA A 174 18.51 8.47 1.78
C ALA A 174 18.82 7.48 0.65
N MET A 175 19.85 7.77 -0.14
CA MET A 175 20.40 6.86 -1.14
C MET A 175 21.60 6.16 -0.52
N LEU A 176 21.62 4.84 -0.60
CA LEU A 176 22.67 3.98 -0.11
C LEU A 176 23.28 3.21 -1.28
N ASP A 177 24.60 3.21 -1.37
CA ASP A 177 25.38 2.42 -2.29
C ASP A 177 26.35 1.51 -1.52
N VAL A 178 26.52 0.27 -1.99
CA VAL A 178 27.41 -0.69 -1.33
C VAL A 178 28.81 -0.58 -1.94
N ASP A 179 29.70 0.06 -1.21
CA ASP A 179 31.07 0.34 -1.67
C ASP A 179 31.82 -0.95 -2.05
N PHE A 180 32.49 -0.91 -3.22
CA PHE A 180 33.30 -2.01 -3.75
C PHE A 180 32.54 -3.33 -3.98
N PHE A 181 31.21 -3.29 -4.20
CA PHE A 181 30.38 -4.49 -4.36
C PHE A 181 30.83 -5.37 -5.54
N LYS A 182 31.29 -4.77 -6.64
CA LYS A 182 31.87 -5.51 -7.77
C LYS A 182 33.08 -6.34 -7.32
N SER A 183 34.01 -5.74 -6.58
CA SER A 183 35.21 -6.43 -6.05
C SER A 183 34.82 -7.56 -5.08
N TYR A 184 33.75 -7.37 -4.30
CA TYR A 184 33.18 -8.41 -3.46
C TYR A 184 32.72 -9.61 -4.30
N ASN A 185 31.94 -9.36 -5.37
CA ASN A 185 31.48 -10.41 -6.28
C ASN A 185 32.64 -11.13 -6.98
N ASP A 186 33.65 -10.38 -7.40
CA ASP A 186 34.83 -10.96 -8.05
C ASP A 186 35.64 -11.88 -7.11
N SER A 187 35.61 -11.57 -5.79
CA SER A 187 36.37 -12.34 -4.78
C SER A 187 35.57 -13.52 -4.21
N TYR A 188 34.25 -13.37 -4.01
CA TYR A 188 33.42 -14.35 -3.27
C TYR A 188 32.34 -15.02 -4.15
N GLY A 189 32.17 -14.56 -5.39
CA GLY A 189 31.15 -15.03 -6.30
C GLY A 189 29.79 -14.41 -6.10
N HIS A 190 28.96 -14.43 -7.16
CA HIS A 190 27.65 -13.77 -7.19
C HIS A 190 26.65 -14.31 -6.16
N LEU A 191 26.72 -15.58 -5.79
CA LEU A 191 25.81 -16.16 -4.78
C LEU A 191 25.99 -15.50 -3.39
N LEU A 192 27.25 -15.29 -2.99
CA LEU A 192 27.56 -14.60 -1.72
C LEU A 192 27.28 -13.11 -1.84
N GLY A 193 27.44 -12.51 -3.02
CA GLY A 193 26.99 -11.15 -3.28
C GLY A 193 25.48 -10.97 -3.13
N ASP A 194 24.69 -11.89 -3.67
CA ASP A 194 23.23 -11.89 -3.50
C ASP A 194 22.83 -12.01 -2.02
N ASP A 195 23.50 -12.90 -1.26
CA ASP A 195 23.25 -13.04 0.19
C ASP A 195 23.65 -11.77 0.96
N CYS A 196 24.75 -11.14 0.57
CA CYS A 196 25.18 -9.84 1.10
C CYS A 196 24.05 -8.79 0.92
N LEU A 197 23.53 -8.62 -0.29
CA LEU A 197 22.46 -7.67 -0.58
C LEU A 197 21.15 -8.01 0.18
N ARG A 198 20.83 -9.29 0.36
CA ARG A 198 19.71 -9.74 1.19
C ARG A 198 19.86 -9.34 2.66
N HIS A 199 21.07 -9.46 3.21
CA HIS A 199 21.34 -9.06 4.60
C HIS A 199 21.27 -7.54 4.77
N ILE A 200 21.84 -6.78 3.83
CA ILE A 200 21.74 -5.32 3.81
C ILE A 200 20.27 -4.89 3.72
N ALA A 201 19.50 -5.44 2.77
CA ALA A 201 18.08 -5.12 2.62
C ALA A 201 17.28 -5.38 3.90
N LYS A 202 17.50 -6.54 4.56
CA LYS A 202 16.87 -6.87 5.84
C LYS A 202 17.23 -5.87 6.93
N THR A 203 18.49 -5.44 6.99
CA THR A 203 18.96 -4.46 7.96
C THR A 203 18.32 -3.10 7.70
N ILE A 204 18.22 -2.67 6.45
CA ILE A 204 17.53 -1.42 6.09
C ILE A 204 16.05 -1.48 6.49
N VAL A 205 15.35 -2.58 6.19
CA VAL A 205 13.94 -2.77 6.58
C VAL A 205 13.78 -2.77 8.10
N ALA A 206 14.66 -3.45 8.83
CA ALA A 206 14.62 -3.46 10.30
C ALA A 206 14.91 -2.07 10.89
N SER A 207 15.51 -1.17 10.12
CA SER A 207 15.82 0.20 10.52
C SER A 207 14.65 1.16 10.35
N THR A 208 13.63 0.81 9.57
CA THR A 208 12.42 1.62 9.41
C THR A 208 11.58 1.54 10.68
N ARG A 209 11.23 2.72 11.22
CA ARG A 209 10.52 2.84 12.51
C ARG A 209 9.09 3.31 12.36
N ARG A 210 8.74 3.88 11.21
CA ARG A 210 7.43 4.48 10.94
C ARG A 210 6.75 3.75 9.79
N PRO A 211 5.43 3.52 9.84
CA PRO A 211 4.70 2.79 8.80
C PRO A 211 4.81 3.39 7.39
N ALA A 212 5.07 4.70 7.31
CA ALA A 212 5.18 5.40 6.02
C ALA A 212 6.61 5.41 5.44
N GLU A 213 7.62 4.92 6.18
CA GLU A 213 8.98 4.77 5.67
C GLU A 213 9.01 3.61 4.67
N SER A 214 9.64 3.83 3.51
CA SER A 214 9.67 2.84 2.44
C SER A 214 11.11 2.56 2.01
N VAL A 215 11.44 1.27 1.85
CA VAL A 215 12.75 0.79 1.42
C VAL A 215 12.64 0.22 0.02
N CYS A 216 13.46 0.70 -0.88
CA CYS A 216 13.48 0.30 -2.29
C CYS A 216 14.88 -0.12 -2.71
N ARG A 217 14.98 -1.09 -3.60
CA ARG A 217 16.19 -1.35 -4.36
C ARG A 217 16.11 -0.57 -5.66
N TYR A 218 17.01 0.42 -5.82
CA TYR A 218 17.03 1.29 -7.00
C TYR A 218 17.58 0.56 -8.21
N GLY A 219 18.66 -0.22 -8.02
CA GLY A 219 19.27 -1.07 -9.02
C GLY A 219 20.63 -1.58 -8.54
N GLY A 220 21.08 -2.74 -9.02
CA GLY A 220 22.37 -3.30 -8.61
C GLY A 220 22.54 -3.42 -7.10
N GLU A 221 23.49 -2.67 -6.55
CA GLU A 221 23.82 -2.56 -5.14
C GLU A 221 23.23 -1.31 -4.45
N GLU A 222 22.40 -0.55 -5.17
CA GLU A 222 21.84 0.72 -4.70
C GLU A 222 20.48 0.53 -4.04
N PHE A 223 20.29 1.15 -2.88
CA PHE A 223 19.01 1.20 -2.16
C PHE A 223 18.60 2.65 -1.89
N MET A 224 17.30 2.89 -1.86
CA MET A 224 16.73 4.18 -1.48
C MET A 224 15.73 4.00 -0.34
N VAL A 225 15.79 4.91 0.63
CA VAL A 225 14.82 4.98 1.73
C VAL A 225 14.09 6.31 1.66
N ILE A 226 12.77 6.24 1.62
CA ILE A 226 11.89 7.41 1.70
C ILE A 226 11.54 7.62 3.17
N LEU A 227 11.75 8.85 3.67
CA LEU A 227 11.59 9.24 5.07
C LEU A 227 10.57 10.38 5.17
N PRO A 228 9.26 10.10 5.22
CA PRO A 228 8.23 11.11 5.39
C PRO A 228 8.37 11.86 6.72
N ASN A 229 8.09 13.17 6.69
CA ASN A 229 8.19 14.07 7.85
C ASN A 229 9.59 14.11 8.50
N CYS A 230 10.64 13.94 7.70
CA CYS A 230 12.03 14.07 8.14
C CYS A 230 12.68 15.28 7.49
N ASN A 231 13.25 16.18 8.30
CA ASN A 231 14.05 17.31 7.82
C ASN A 231 15.50 16.87 7.50
N ASP A 232 16.31 17.80 6.99
CA ASP A 232 17.69 17.54 6.57
C ASP A 232 18.55 16.93 7.71
N SER A 233 18.43 17.45 8.94
CA SER A 233 19.19 16.96 10.09
C SER A 233 18.77 15.53 10.47
N GLN A 234 17.48 15.27 10.50
CA GLN A 234 16.93 13.95 10.80
C GLN A 234 17.29 12.92 9.72
N THR A 235 17.26 13.33 8.45
CA THR A 235 17.65 12.46 7.33
C THR A 235 19.15 12.12 7.41
N LEU A 236 20.01 13.07 7.72
CA LEU A 236 21.44 12.84 7.91
C LEU A 236 21.71 11.92 9.10
N GLN A 237 21.03 12.16 10.22
CA GLN A 237 21.16 11.32 11.42
C GLN A 237 20.74 9.88 11.15
N TYR A 238 19.62 9.69 10.42
CA TYR A 238 19.17 8.37 9.98
C TYR A 238 20.21 7.69 9.10
N GLY A 239 20.77 8.41 8.10
CA GLY A 239 21.76 7.87 7.19
C GLY A 239 23.03 7.41 7.92
N ASN A 240 23.57 8.22 8.83
CA ASN A 240 24.74 7.85 9.63
C ASN A 240 24.44 6.63 10.51
N TRP A 241 23.29 6.63 11.18
CA TRP A 241 22.87 5.49 11.98
C TRP A 241 22.71 4.21 11.15
N LEU A 242 22.16 4.31 9.93
CA LEU A 242 22.01 3.17 9.02
C LEU A 242 23.37 2.59 8.61
N ILE A 243 24.34 3.43 8.30
CA ILE A 243 25.73 3.03 7.99
C ILE A 243 26.29 2.22 9.17
N ASP A 244 26.11 2.70 10.41
CA ASP A 244 26.56 1.99 11.61
C ASP A 244 25.89 0.62 11.76
N GLN A 245 24.60 0.49 11.44
CA GLN A 245 23.91 -0.80 11.47
C GLN A 245 24.45 -1.78 10.41
N ILE A 246 24.75 -1.28 9.20
CA ILE A 246 25.33 -2.10 8.14
C ILE A 246 26.74 -2.53 8.50
N HIS A 247 27.56 -1.66 9.07
CA HIS A 247 28.88 -2.00 9.55
C HIS A 247 28.86 -3.11 10.63
N LYS A 248 27.83 -3.13 11.49
CA LYS A 248 27.68 -4.19 12.51
C LYS A 248 27.38 -5.57 11.92
N LEU A 249 26.97 -5.67 10.66
CA LEU A 249 26.84 -6.96 9.98
C LEU A 249 28.18 -7.67 9.82
N ALA A 250 29.29 -6.92 9.92
CA ALA A 250 30.64 -7.42 9.85
C ALA A 250 30.89 -8.35 8.64
N LEU A 251 30.31 -8.00 7.49
CA LEU A 251 30.44 -8.79 6.25
C LEU A 251 31.93 -8.76 5.79
N PRO A 252 32.60 -9.90 5.68
CA PRO A 252 34.03 -9.92 5.36
C PRO A 252 34.29 -9.43 3.95
N HIS A 253 35.34 -8.61 3.75
CA HIS A 253 35.77 -8.13 2.44
C HIS A 253 37.29 -8.21 2.29
N GLN A 254 37.79 -9.02 1.35
CA GLN A 254 39.24 -9.25 1.18
C GLN A 254 40.02 -8.03 0.65
N ALA A 255 39.38 -7.17 -0.16
CA ALA A 255 40.05 -6.01 -0.77
C ALA A 255 40.31 -4.84 0.20
N SER A 256 39.65 -4.85 1.33
CA SER A 256 39.87 -3.86 2.36
C SER A 256 40.01 -4.58 3.68
N ASN A 257 41.03 -4.91 4.29
CA ASN A 257 41.15 -5.51 5.65
C ASN A 257 40.02 -5.11 6.63
N LEU A 258 38.85 -4.70 6.11
CA LEU A 258 37.72 -4.07 6.74
C LEU A 258 36.42 -4.55 6.08
N VAL A 259 35.37 -4.55 6.85
CA VAL A 259 33.96 -4.79 6.54
C VAL A 259 33.50 -3.98 5.31
N LEU A 260 32.62 -4.58 4.50
CA LEU A 260 31.90 -3.91 3.43
C LEU A 260 31.31 -2.58 3.94
N ARG A 261 31.50 -1.50 3.20
CA ARG A 261 31.02 -0.16 3.56
C ARG A 261 29.83 0.21 2.72
N ALA A 262 29.06 1.15 3.20
CA ALA A 262 27.97 1.78 2.46
C ALA A 262 28.07 3.30 2.62
N SER A 263 27.80 4.01 1.53
CA SER A 263 27.75 5.47 1.50
C SER A 263 26.28 5.92 1.43
N VAL A 264 25.94 6.97 2.17
CA VAL A 264 24.59 7.56 2.15
C VAL A 264 24.68 9.00 1.66
N GLY A 265 24.02 9.27 0.53
CA GLY A 265 23.78 10.61 0.02
C GLY A 265 22.40 11.12 0.40
N LYS A 266 22.24 12.43 0.62
CA LYS A 266 20.94 13.07 0.79
C LYS A 266 20.55 13.82 -0.48
N GLY A 267 19.30 13.68 -0.90
CA GLY A 267 18.68 14.48 -1.97
C GLY A 267 17.57 15.35 -1.41
N LYS A 268 17.43 16.57 -1.93
CA LYS A 268 16.27 17.41 -1.70
C LYS A 268 15.57 17.54 -3.04
N LEU A 269 14.36 17.04 -3.15
CA LEU A 269 13.53 17.29 -4.34
C LEU A 269 13.09 18.74 -4.34
N THR A 270 13.48 19.45 -5.39
CA THR A 270 13.03 20.82 -5.64
C THR A 270 12.17 20.81 -6.90
N ASP A 271 11.29 21.82 -7.07
CA ASP A 271 10.43 22.00 -8.26
C ASP A 271 11.21 22.08 -9.60
N ARG A 272 12.55 22.08 -9.58
CA ARG A 272 13.43 22.18 -10.75
C ARG A 272 13.81 20.82 -11.36
N ASP A 273 13.45 19.70 -10.70
CA ASP A 273 13.83 18.35 -11.14
C ASP A 273 12.67 17.64 -11.90
N ARG A 274 11.80 18.42 -12.54
CA ARG A 274 10.74 17.99 -13.46
C ARG A 274 11.16 18.10 -14.90
#